data_960fa00569c6901c8b13cc58f22c124b
#
_entry.id   960fa00569c6901c8b13cc58f22c124b
#
_cell.length_a   1.000
_cell.length_b   1.000
_cell.length_c   1.000
_cell.angle_alpha   90.00
_cell.angle_beta   90.00
_cell.angle_gamma   90.00
#
_symmetry.space_group_name_H-M   'P 1'
#
loop_
_entity.id
_entity.type
_entity.pdbx_description
1 polymer ?
#
loop_
_entity_poly.entity_id
_entity_poly.type
_entity_poly.pdbx_seq_one_letter_code
_entity_poly.pdbx_strand_id
1 'polypeptide(L)'
;ATGRNSALAGGVYPFPLIEDGDFDIPSVYMTEEEGIRLLPHDGSAVSLESVSERIPGKGYNVIAVMGQEDTDRVVVTAHIDAKKGTPGAIDNATGVIVLLLLADLLHDYEGPRRIELVAFNGEDYYAVPGQMNFIMANQGRFSEMILNINIDGAGYREGVSAFSPFD
;
A
#
# COMPACT_ATOMS: atom_id res chain seq x y z
N ALA A 1 4.33 -0.97 18.60
CA ALA A 1 3.76 0.28 18.09
C ALA A 1 2.41 0.52 18.75
N THR A 2 2.14 1.75 19.12
CA THR A 2 0.85 2.18 19.70
C THR A 2 0.17 3.14 18.73
N GLY A 3 -1.15 3.11 18.65
CA GLY A 3 -1.89 3.99 17.76
C GLY A 3 -3.28 4.30 18.28
N ARG A 4 -3.86 5.39 17.79
CA ARG A 4 -5.22 5.85 18.16
C ARG A 4 -6.31 5.31 17.24
N ASN A 5 -6.14 4.13 16.71
CA ASN A 5 -7.16 3.53 15.86
C ASN A 5 -8.32 3.01 16.70
N SER A 6 -9.50 3.59 16.53
CA SER A 6 -10.71 3.18 17.25
C SER A 6 -11.14 1.73 16.97
N ALA A 7 -10.78 1.19 15.82
CA ALA A 7 -11.02 -0.22 15.49
C ALA A 7 -10.19 -1.19 16.35
N LEU A 8 -9.12 -0.71 16.99
CA LEU A 8 -8.27 -1.46 17.90
C LEU A 8 -8.51 -1.11 19.37
N ALA A 9 -9.51 -0.26 19.68
CA ALA A 9 -9.78 0.18 21.03
C ALA A 9 -10.06 -1.02 21.94
N GLY A 10 -9.28 -1.15 23.01
CA GLY A 10 -9.40 -2.22 24.00
C GLY A 10 -8.86 -3.58 23.53
N GLY A 11 -8.14 -3.64 22.42
CA GLY A 11 -7.59 -4.87 21.86
C GLY A 11 -6.08 -4.84 21.68
N VAL A 12 -5.49 -6.03 21.75
CA VAL A 12 -4.14 -6.29 21.26
C VAL A 12 -4.29 -7.12 19.99
N TYR A 13 -3.75 -6.62 18.89
CA TYR A 13 -3.89 -7.27 17.59
C TYR A 13 -2.55 -7.80 17.09
N PRO A 14 -2.50 -9.02 16.53
CA PRO A 14 -1.32 -9.49 15.82
C PRO A 14 -0.92 -8.50 14.74
N PHE A 15 0.36 -8.19 14.69
CA PHE A 15 0.93 -7.38 13.64
C PHE A 15 1.84 -8.24 12.77
N PRO A 16 1.51 -8.44 11.50
CA PRO A 16 2.24 -9.39 10.66
C PRO A 16 3.52 -8.76 10.09
N LEU A 17 4.48 -8.39 10.92
CA LEU A 17 5.83 -8.08 10.44
C LEU A 17 6.52 -9.28 9.78
N ILE A 18 5.91 -10.44 9.88
CA ILE A 18 6.44 -11.74 9.43
C ILE A 18 5.93 -12.08 8.02
N GLU A 19 5.01 -11.31 7.44
CA GLU A 19 4.37 -11.69 6.17
C GLU A 19 5.37 -11.88 5.04
N ASP A 20 6.48 -11.15 5.09
CA ASP A 20 7.52 -11.18 4.05
C ASP A 20 8.73 -12.02 4.42
N GLY A 21 8.75 -12.60 5.62
CA GLY A 21 9.91 -13.33 6.13
C GLY A 21 11.07 -12.43 6.58
N ASP A 22 10.89 -11.11 6.57
CA ASP A 22 11.93 -10.16 6.93
C ASP A 22 12.20 -10.14 8.44
N PHE A 23 11.17 -10.40 9.24
CA PHE A 23 11.27 -10.42 10.70
C PHE A 23 10.48 -11.61 11.28
N ASP A 24 11.20 -12.58 11.83
CA ASP A 24 10.59 -13.68 12.59
C ASP A 24 10.44 -13.30 14.07
N ILE A 25 9.78 -12.18 14.32
CA ILE A 25 9.55 -11.64 15.65
C ILE A 25 8.04 -11.50 15.86
N PRO A 26 7.45 -12.16 16.88
CA PRO A 26 6.07 -11.93 17.24
C PRO A 26 5.80 -10.46 17.51
N SER A 27 4.85 -9.88 16.81
CA SER A 27 4.54 -8.46 16.91
C SER A 27 3.04 -8.24 17.06
N VAL A 28 2.66 -7.20 17.79
CA VAL A 28 1.27 -6.86 18.01
C VAL A 28 1.04 -5.36 17.92
N TYR A 29 -0.14 -4.99 17.45
CA TYR A 29 -0.70 -3.65 17.65
C TYR A 29 -1.45 -3.58 18.97
N MET A 30 -1.36 -2.45 19.63
CA MET A 30 -2.16 -2.13 20.81
C MET A 30 -2.56 -0.66 20.79
N THR A 31 -3.59 -0.31 21.55
CA THR A 31 -3.96 1.09 21.77
C THR A 31 -2.88 1.83 22.55
N GLU A 32 -2.90 3.17 22.48
CA GLU A 32 -2.00 4.00 23.27
C GLU A 32 -2.19 3.76 24.78
N GLU A 33 -3.43 3.60 25.23
CA GLU A 33 -3.78 3.32 26.62
C GLU A 33 -3.18 1.99 27.12
N GLU A 34 -3.24 0.94 26.30
CA GLU A 34 -2.61 -0.34 26.63
C GLU A 34 -1.08 -0.23 26.62
N GLY A 35 -0.52 0.52 25.69
CA GLY A 35 0.92 0.78 25.64
C GLY A 35 1.43 1.54 26.87
N ILE A 36 0.66 2.54 27.35
CA ILE A 36 1.01 3.29 28.58
C ILE A 36 1.03 2.38 29.81
N ARG A 37 0.15 1.39 29.90
CA ARG A 37 0.13 0.42 30.99
C ARG A 37 1.38 -0.46 31.04
N LEU A 38 2.07 -0.60 29.92
CA LEU A 38 3.31 -1.38 29.84
C LEU A 38 4.56 -0.59 30.29
N LEU A 39 4.51 0.75 30.26
CA LEU A 39 5.67 1.59 30.61
C LEU A 39 6.29 1.28 31.99
N PRO A 40 5.50 1.01 33.06
CA PRO A 40 6.06 0.65 34.36
C PRO A 40 6.78 -0.71 34.37
N HIS A 41 6.61 -1.52 33.34
CA HIS A 41 7.20 -2.85 33.19
C HIS A 41 8.40 -2.87 32.23
N ASP A 42 8.94 -1.68 31.89
CA ASP A 42 10.15 -1.60 31.08
C ASP A 42 11.30 -2.43 31.71
N GLY A 43 11.99 -3.19 30.88
CA GLY A 43 13.04 -4.12 31.33
C GLY A 43 12.55 -5.45 31.94
N SER A 44 11.24 -5.64 32.09
CA SER A 44 10.67 -6.91 32.57
C SER A 44 10.59 -7.95 31.45
N ALA A 45 10.69 -9.23 31.83
CA ALA A 45 10.43 -10.32 30.91
C ALA A 45 8.92 -10.38 30.58
N VAL A 46 8.61 -10.52 29.30
CA VAL A 46 7.24 -10.68 28.80
C VAL A 46 7.13 -11.99 28.02
N SER A 47 5.94 -12.57 28.02
CA SER A 47 5.60 -13.67 27.14
C SER A 47 4.55 -13.19 26.14
N LEU A 48 4.84 -13.36 24.86
CA LEU A 48 3.93 -13.05 23.76
C LEU A 48 3.61 -14.33 23.01
N GLU A 49 2.36 -14.70 22.96
CA GLU A 49 1.86 -15.80 22.13
C GLU A 49 0.94 -15.24 21.05
N SER A 50 1.24 -15.52 19.80
CA SER A 50 0.40 -15.18 18.65
C SER A 50 0.08 -16.45 17.88
N VAL A 51 -1.21 -16.71 17.70
CA VAL A 51 -1.69 -17.85 16.91
C VAL A 51 -2.33 -17.27 15.65
N SER A 52 -1.73 -17.54 14.51
CA SER A 52 -2.22 -17.08 13.22
C SER A 52 -2.09 -18.18 12.17
N GLU A 53 -2.95 -18.15 11.17
CA GLU A 53 -2.94 -19.07 10.04
C GLU A 53 -2.94 -18.27 8.74
N ARG A 54 -2.10 -18.69 7.80
CA ARG A 54 -2.14 -18.17 6.42
C ARG A 54 -3.19 -18.93 5.64
N ILE A 55 -4.25 -18.22 5.26
CA ILE A 55 -5.28 -18.78 4.38
C ILE A 55 -4.99 -18.37 2.93
N PRO A 56 -5.08 -19.33 1.97
CA PRO A 56 -4.94 -18.99 0.57
C PRO A 56 -5.94 -17.92 0.16
N GLY A 57 -5.45 -16.86 -0.47
CA GLY A 57 -6.26 -15.74 -0.98
C GLY A 57 -5.92 -15.46 -2.43
N LYS A 58 -6.78 -14.70 -3.11
CA LYS A 58 -6.57 -14.25 -4.47
C LYS A 58 -6.97 -12.79 -4.59
N GLY A 59 -6.06 -11.98 -5.12
CA GLY A 59 -6.27 -10.58 -5.43
C GLY A 59 -5.91 -10.28 -6.89
N TYR A 60 -6.29 -9.10 -7.37
CA TYR A 60 -6.00 -8.67 -8.73
C TYR A 60 -5.53 -7.23 -8.70
N ASN A 61 -4.48 -6.93 -9.46
CA ASN A 61 -4.18 -5.58 -9.89
C ASN A 61 -5.07 -5.23 -11.08
N VAL A 62 -5.44 -3.97 -11.20
CA VAL A 62 -6.13 -3.45 -12.38
C VAL A 62 -5.19 -2.55 -13.13
N ILE A 63 -4.98 -2.82 -14.42
CA ILE A 63 -4.04 -2.07 -15.25
C ILE A 63 -4.80 -1.56 -16.48
N ALA A 64 -4.80 -0.24 -16.68
CA ALA A 64 -5.24 0.39 -17.90
C ALA A 64 -4.01 0.87 -18.69
N VAL A 65 -4.03 0.66 -20.00
CA VAL A 65 -2.92 0.98 -20.90
C VAL A 65 -3.41 1.86 -22.02
N MET A 66 -2.66 2.94 -22.29
CA MET A 66 -2.95 3.89 -23.36
C MET A 66 -1.64 4.22 -24.10
N GLY A 67 -1.76 4.69 -25.34
CA GLY A 67 -0.64 5.02 -26.20
C GLY A 67 -0.05 3.82 -26.95
N GLN A 68 1.16 3.95 -27.43
CA GLN A 68 1.81 2.97 -28.31
C GLN A 68 2.47 1.85 -27.49
N GLU A 69 2.39 0.62 -28.00
CA GLU A 69 3.18 -0.50 -27.47
C GLU A 69 4.67 -0.35 -27.82
N ASP A 70 5.51 -1.01 -27.05
CA ASP A 70 6.98 -1.08 -27.25
C ASP A 70 7.71 0.28 -27.25
N THR A 71 7.21 1.22 -26.45
CA THR A 71 7.84 2.52 -26.24
C THR A 71 8.18 2.75 -24.78
N ASP A 72 8.89 3.83 -24.50
CA ASP A 72 9.10 4.31 -23.13
C ASP A 72 7.77 4.44 -22.39
N ARG A 73 7.74 3.97 -21.14
CA ARG A 73 6.53 3.90 -20.32
C ARG A 73 6.53 4.94 -19.20
N VAL A 74 5.39 5.58 -19.02
CA VAL A 74 5.05 6.34 -17.83
C VAL A 74 4.05 5.49 -17.04
N VAL A 75 4.38 5.17 -15.79
CA VAL A 75 3.55 4.34 -14.93
C VAL A 75 3.00 5.20 -13.80
N VAL A 76 1.67 5.25 -13.65
CA VAL A 76 1.00 5.95 -12.56
C VAL A 76 0.28 4.93 -11.70
N THR A 77 0.56 4.94 -10.42
CA THR A 77 0.11 3.90 -9.50
C THR A 77 -0.67 4.46 -8.32
N ALA A 78 -1.59 3.68 -7.81
CA ALA A 78 -2.22 3.86 -6.50
C ALA A 78 -2.62 2.48 -5.97
N HIS A 79 -2.66 2.28 -4.65
CA HIS A 79 -3.24 1.05 -4.14
C HIS A 79 -4.76 1.16 -4.02
N ILE A 80 -5.47 0.02 -4.16
CA ILE A 80 -6.93 -0.05 -4.19
C ILE A 80 -7.53 -0.68 -2.93
N ASP A 81 -6.72 -1.42 -2.19
CA ASP A 81 -7.14 -2.02 -0.94
C ASP A 81 -7.08 -1.01 0.22
N ALA A 82 -7.67 -1.36 1.32
CA ALA A 82 -7.69 -0.58 2.54
C ALA A 82 -7.65 -1.50 3.76
N LYS A 83 -7.13 -0.99 4.86
CA LYS A 83 -7.08 -1.70 6.14
C LYS A 83 -8.47 -2.10 6.60
N LYS A 84 -8.63 -3.36 7.00
CA LYS A 84 -9.90 -3.85 7.53
C LYS A 84 -10.37 -2.97 8.70
N GLY A 85 -11.62 -2.50 8.59
CA GLY A 85 -12.24 -1.64 9.60
C GLY A 85 -12.03 -0.15 9.38
N THR A 86 -11.32 0.24 8.32
CA THR A 86 -11.21 1.64 7.88
C THR A 86 -12.10 1.87 6.66
N PRO A 87 -12.61 3.10 6.43
CA PRO A 87 -13.36 3.43 5.22
C PRO A 87 -12.47 3.53 3.98
N GLY A 88 -11.14 3.61 4.10
CA GLY A 88 -10.20 3.75 2.98
C GLY A 88 -10.39 5.02 2.15
N ALA A 89 -11.04 6.06 2.71
CA ALA A 89 -11.46 7.21 1.90
C ALA A 89 -10.27 8.05 1.40
N ILE A 90 -9.34 8.39 2.28
CA ILE A 90 -8.11 9.11 1.91
C ILE A 90 -7.02 8.11 1.53
N ASP A 91 -6.92 7.06 2.28
CA ASP A 91 -5.97 5.99 2.12
C ASP A 91 -6.73 4.70 1.66
N ASN A 92 -6.84 4.39 0.32
CA ASN A 92 -6.33 5.27 -0.75
C ASN A 92 -7.37 5.44 -1.88
N ALA A 93 -8.68 5.59 -1.52
CA ALA A 93 -9.70 5.85 -2.54
C ALA A 93 -9.41 7.15 -3.34
N THR A 94 -8.73 8.14 -2.72
CA THR A 94 -8.33 9.36 -3.42
C THR A 94 -7.33 9.09 -4.54
N GLY A 95 -6.34 8.24 -4.32
CA GLY A 95 -5.40 7.82 -5.37
C GLY A 95 -6.12 7.07 -6.50
N VAL A 96 -7.04 6.17 -6.16
CA VAL A 96 -7.85 5.45 -7.15
C VAL A 96 -8.72 6.41 -7.97
N ILE A 97 -9.32 7.43 -7.34
CA ILE A 97 -10.10 8.46 -8.04
C ILE A 97 -9.22 9.20 -9.05
N VAL A 98 -7.99 9.54 -8.67
CA VAL A 98 -7.05 10.19 -9.62
C VAL A 98 -6.73 9.27 -10.79
N LEU A 99 -6.51 7.96 -10.58
CA LEU A 99 -6.32 7.01 -11.68
C LEU A 99 -7.54 6.97 -12.62
N LEU A 100 -8.76 6.97 -12.07
CA LEU A 100 -9.98 6.98 -12.87
C LEU A 100 -10.13 8.27 -13.68
N LEU A 101 -9.84 9.44 -13.07
CA LEU A 101 -9.86 10.73 -13.77
C LEU A 101 -8.80 10.79 -14.87
N LEU A 102 -7.60 10.23 -14.63
CA LEU A 102 -6.57 10.14 -15.65
C LEU A 102 -6.98 9.18 -16.78
N ALA A 103 -7.63 8.07 -16.46
CA ALA A 103 -8.13 7.14 -17.47
C ALA A 103 -9.18 7.82 -18.39
N ASP A 104 -10.09 8.61 -17.81
CA ASP A 104 -11.08 9.38 -18.56
C ASP A 104 -10.40 10.48 -19.40
N LEU A 105 -9.48 11.23 -18.82
CA LEU A 105 -8.75 12.30 -19.50
C LEU A 105 -7.89 11.78 -20.67
N LEU A 106 -7.34 10.59 -20.53
CA LEU A 106 -6.36 10.02 -21.46
C LEU A 106 -6.96 8.92 -22.35
N HIS A 107 -8.29 8.72 -22.35
CA HIS A 107 -8.92 7.60 -23.09
C HIS A 107 -8.61 7.63 -24.60
N ASP A 108 -8.48 8.81 -25.19
CA ASP A 108 -8.13 9.01 -26.61
C ASP A 108 -6.64 9.34 -26.81
N TYR A 109 -5.78 9.04 -25.85
CA TYR A 109 -4.37 9.36 -25.96
C TYR A 109 -3.67 8.48 -27.00
N GLU A 110 -3.20 9.10 -28.07
CA GLU A 110 -2.44 8.49 -29.17
C GLU A 110 -0.97 8.97 -29.22
N GLY A 111 -0.48 9.50 -28.07
CA GLY A 111 0.89 10.02 -27.99
C GLY A 111 1.96 8.95 -28.13
N PRO A 112 3.22 9.35 -28.28
CA PRO A 112 4.32 8.44 -28.63
C PRO A 112 4.81 7.58 -27.46
N ARG A 113 4.26 7.75 -26.26
CA ARG A 113 4.66 7.01 -25.06
C ARG A 113 3.53 6.11 -24.59
N ARG A 114 3.89 5.00 -23.98
CA ARG A 114 2.93 4.14 -23.29
C ARG A 114 2.65 4.71 -21.90
N ILE A 115 1.38 4.82 -21.55
CA ILE A 115 0.92 5.20 -20.21
C ILE A 115 0.24 4.00 -19.59
N GLU A 116 0.65 3.63 -18.38
CA GLU A 116 0.07 2.56 -17.62
C GLU A 116 -0.49 3.13 -16.31
N LEU A 117 -1.79 2.98 -16.08
CA LEU A 117 -2.44 3.30 -14.81
C LEU A 117 -2.64 1.99 -14.07
N VAL A 118 -2.05 1.87 -12.89
CA VAL A 118 -2.00 0.61 -12.15
C VAL A 118 -2.62 0.79 -10.77
N ALA A 119 -3.75 0.12 -10.51
CA ALA A 119 -4.30 0.01 -9.17
C ALA A 119 -3.78 -1.29 -8.54
N PHE A 120 -2.94 -1.17 -7.53
CA PHE A 120 -2.34 -2.28 -6.81
C PHE A 120 -3.27 -2.81 -5.71
N ASN A 121 -3.25 -4.12 -5.49
CA ASN A 121 -3.99 -4.76 -4.40
C ASN A 121 -3.02 -5.35 -3.36
N GLY A 122 -3.33 -5.15 -2.09
CA GLY A 122 -2.59 -5.73 -0.96
C GLY A 122 -1.46 -4.87 -0.40
N GLU A 123 -1.42 -3.59 -0.71
CA GLU A 123 -0.42 -2.65 -0.20
C GLU A 123 -0.57 -2.48 1.32
N ASP A 124 -1.78 -2.26 1.79
CA ASP A 124 -2.12 -2.03 3.19
C ASP A 124 -1.86 -3.26 4.11
N TYR A 125 -1.46 -4.37 3.55
CA TYR A 125 -1.17 -5.61 4.25
C TYR A 125 0.31 -5.99 4.26
N TYR A 126 1.20 -5.01 4.02
CA TYR A 126 2.67 -5.07 4.15
C TYR A 126 3.41 -6.06 3.25
N ALA A 127 2.80 -7.17 2.85
CA ALA A 127 3.38 -8.10 1.89
C ALA A 127 3.41 -7.55 0.47
N VAL A 128 2.72 -6.43 0.26
CA VAL A 128 2.60 -5.72 -1.03
C VAL A 128 2.50 -6.65 -2.25
N PRO A 129 1.66 -7.71 -2.19
CA PRO A 129 1.69 -8.78 -3.20
C PRO A 129 1.37 -8.27 -4.61
N GLY A 130 0.56 -7.20 -4.72
CA GLY A 130 0.26 -6.56 -5.99
C GLY A 130 1.48 -5.93 -6.63
N GLN A 131 2.23 -5.14 -5.86
CA GLN A 131 3.47 -4.52 -6.30
C GLN A 131 4.52 -5.57 -6.63
N MET A 132 4.71 -6.58 -5.78
CA MET A 132 5.65 -7.66 -6.03
C MET A 132 5.32 -8.44 -7.30
N ASN A 133 4.05 -8.71 -7.56
CA ASN A 133 3.60 -9.34 -8.80
C ASN A 133 3.92 -8.46 -10.03
N PHE A 134 3.66 -7.16 -9.93
CA PHE A 134 3.98 -6.21 -11.00
C PHE A 134 5.49 -6.14 -11.25
N ILE A 135 6.31 -6.08 -10.20
CA ILE A 135 7.77 -6.09 -10.29
C ILE A 135 8.26 -7.36 -10.99
N MET A 136 7.77 -8.54 -10.57
CA MET A 136 8.15 -9.82 -11.19
C MET A 136 7.74 -9.88 -12.67
N ALA A 137 6.54 -9.43 -13.01
CA ALA A 137 6.05 -9.40 -14.38
C ALA A 137 6.84 -8.44 -15.29
N ASN A 138 7.51 -7.46 -14.71
CA ASN A 138 8.31 -6.46 -15.44
C ASN A 138 9.82 -6.70 -15.32
N GLN A 139 10.27 -7.84 -14.80
CA GLN A 139 11.70 -8.17 -14.76
C GLN A 139 12.34 -8.07 -16.16
N GLY A 140 13.43 -7.31 -16.24
CA GLY A 140 14.14 -7.04 -17.52
C GLY A 140 13.57 -5.92 -18.37
N ARG A 141 12.44 -5.31 -17.95
CA ARG A 141 11.78 -4.21 -18.67
C ARG A 141 11.76 -2.88 -17.89
N PHE A 142 12.46 -2.79 -16.78
CA PHE A 142 12.50 -1.56 -15.98
C PHE A 142 13.13 -0.38 -16.70
N SER A 143 14.09 -0.63 -17.61
CA SER A 143 14.70 0.41 -18.43
C SER A 143 13.71 1.11 -19.39
N GLU A 144 12.55 0.52 -19.63
CA GLU A 144 11.47 1.13 -20.40
C GLU A 144 10.64 2.13 -19.57
N MET A 145 10.68 2.02 -18.25
CA MET A 145 9.97 2.92 -17.35
C MET A 145 10.78 4.19 -17.12
N ILE A 146 10.41 5.25 -17.82
CA ILE A 146 11.09 6.54 -17.70
C ILE A 146 10.58 7.39 -16.55
N LEU A 147 9.38 7.07 -16.04
CA LEU A 147 8.77 7.75 -14.92
C LEU A 147 7.79 6.81 -14.21
N ASN A 148 7.85 6.79 -12.88
CA ASN A 148 6.82 6.21 -12.03
C ASN A 148 6.29 7.28 -11.09
N ILE A 149 4.96 7.41 -11.01
CA ILE A 149 4.27 8.33 -10.10
C ILE A 149 3.36 7.49 -9.21
N ASN A 150 3.64 7.44 -7.91
CA ASN A 150 2.74 6.83 -6.95
C ASN A 150 1.87 7.89 -6.28
N ILE A 151 0.57 7.65 -6.22
CA ILE A 151 -0.42 8.55 -5.63
C ILE A 151 -1.01 7.87 -4.40
N ASP A 152 -0.75 8.45 -3.25
CA ASP A 152 -1.21 7.92 -1.98
C ASP A 152 -1.61 9.06 -1.03
N GLY A 153 -2.75 8.88 -0.34
CA GLY A 153 -3.24 9.82 0.64
C GLY A 153 -3.48 11.25 0.13
N ALA A 154 -3.78 11.42 -1.15
CA ALA A 154 -3.95 12.73 -1.76
C ALA A 154 -5.24 13.44 -1.30
N GLY A 155 -5.25 14.79 -1.34
CA GLY A 155 -6.47 15.56 -1.12
C GLY A 155 -6.83 15.86 0.35
N TYR A 156 -5.87 15.81 1.24
CA TYR A 156 -6.07 16.24 2.63
C TYR A 156 -6.38 17.73 2.69
N ARG A 157 -7.48 18.12 3.34
CA ARG A 157 -7.97 19.51 3.35
C ARG A 157 -6.97 20.50 3.95
N GLU A 158 -6.23 20.08 4.96
CA GLU A 158 -5.23 20.90 5.69
C GLU A 158 -3.82 20.28 5.61
N GLY A 159 -3.65 19.27 4.77
CA GLY A 159 -2.39 18.61 4.55
C GLY A 159 -1.54 19.30 3.50
N VAL A 160 -0.23 19.10 3.61
CA VAL A 160 0.73 19.49 2.58
C VAL A 160 0.93 18.28 1.68
N SER A 161 0.72 18.45 0.37
CA SER A 161 1.15 17.44 -0.58
C SER A 161 2.67 17.44 -0.63
N ALA A 162 3.28 16.33 -0.27
CA ALA A 162 4.72 16.15 -0.38
C ALA A 162 5.03 15.43 -1.69
N PHE A 163 6.03 15.90 -2.39
CA PHE A 163 6.62 15.23 -3.54
C PHE A 163 8.03 14.78 -3.15
N SER A 164 8.28 13.48 -3.24
CA SER A 164 9.60 12.90 -2.98
C SER A 164 10.14 12.31 -4.29
N PRO A 165 11.07 12.99 -4.98
CA PRO A 165 11.78 12.37 -6.09
C PRO A 165 12.78 11.35 -5.52
N PHE A 166 12.79 10.17 -6.09
CA PHE A 166 13.86 9.19 -5.90
C PHE A 166 14.82 9.31 -7.10
N ASP A 167 16.10 9.49 -6.79
CA ASP A 167 17.18 9.46 -7.76
C ASP A 167 17.56 8.03 -8.14
#